data_6a05196091699c81f860cff8a7c1b552
#
_entry.id   6a05196091699c81f860cff8a7c1b552
#
_cell.length_a   1.000
_cell.length_b   1.000
_cell.length_c   1.000
_cell.angle_alpha   90.00
_cell.angle_beta   90.00
_cell.angle_gamma   90.00
#
_symmetry.space_group_name_H-M   'P 1'
#
loop_
_entity.id
_entity.type
_entity.pdbx_description
1 polymer ?
#
loop_
_entity_poly.entity_id
_entity_poly.type
_entity_poly.pdbx_seq_one_letter_code
_entity_poly.pdbx_strand_id
1 'polypeptide(L)'
;MKRFLNEYGYSLDQIRQDSSSWKDVEKLRLYSPNGAVFLIAYKVDGEDSSDISSIYEKTKQEGDEHCSLLLVCNDGKFRCYSKNLKNRQYILLKDMVPYFSRTFKSMQPTKIESNHFENVFFEAHSFLRDLDGLHPDEALDELCKLIYAKMYDEESVLNVFSMATGNAEEYAASIRYLYSTANEYDMRVYALKIPGYKRSRGVFDEPLFISSNAIAKTGQLFAKYNFSSADIDFKARAFQNVYKPTTRAGMGQYFTPLQVIRFIVFCMAPSLSDLIIDPFAGSAHFLTESLSYVLPSARNEKAKNEFVFYKLHGIEKSERMVRIAMTDMRLHGDGHSNIRCTDALLPFDSYTDLASNSFDIVMTNPPFGSVLQKESYSYLGDFELLKEKTKVPLEVIGLERSVQLLREGGRMAIVLPESIFVNKSYAYVRNWLQRNVKIRGIISLPLSTFTPFGANIKTSILIATKTKTLNDYKVFTGVIEDIGFDSKGNDTQSPDWLDVAKAFKSFIDEEGW
;
A
#
# COMPACT_ATOMS: atom_id res chain seq x y z
N MET A 1 2.84 -30.26 -27.04
CA MET A 1 2.55 -29.28 -25.97
C MET A 1 3.75 -29.07 -25.03
N LYS A 2 4.23 -30.07 -24.29
CA LYS A 2 5.38 -29.94 -23.37
C LYS A 2 6.63 -29.34 -24.03
N ARG A 3 7.03 -29.85 -25.22
CA ARG A 3 8.16 -29.30 -25.99
C ARG A 3 7.93 -27.84 -26.42
N PHE A 4 6.71 -27.54 -26.84
CA PHE A 4 6.30 -26.19 -27.20
C PHE A 4 6.37 -25.25 -26.00
N LEU A 5 5.77 -25.61 -24.87
CA LEU A 5 5.84 -24.79 -23.64
C LEU A 5 7.28 -24.56 -23.20
N ASN A 6 8.14 -25.56 -23.29
CA ASN A 6 9.56 -25.45 -22.95
C ASN A 6 10.32 -24.55 -23.95
N GLU A 7 9.94 -24.55 -25.23
CA GLU A 7 10.48 -23.64 -26.26
C GLU A 7 10.11 -22.19 -25.98
N TYR A 8 9.01 -21.93 -25.27
CA TYR A 8 8.56 -20.63 -24.81
C TYR A 8 9.01 -20.30 -23.38
N GLY A 9 9.93 -21.05 -22.79
CA GLY A 9 10.58 -20.74 -21.51
C GLY A 9 9.89 -21.28 -20.27
N TYR A 10 8.78 -22.03 -20.41
CA TYR A 10 8.12 -22.63 -19.25
C TYR A 10 8.90 -23.81 -18.68
N SER A 11 9.22 -23.75 -17.38
CA SER A 11 9.93 -24.82 -16.67
C SER A 11 9.03 -26.05 -16.49
N LEU A 12 9.62 -27.25 -16.66
CA LEU A 12 8.90 -28.51 -16.48
C LEU A 12 8.41 -28.73 -15.06
N ASP A 13 9.05 -28.13 -14.07
CA ASP A 13 8.70 -28.25 -12.66
C ASP A 13 7.43 -27.47 -12.30
N GLN A 14 7.05 -26.52 -13.16
CA GLN A 14 5.82 -25.72 -13.00
C GLN A 14 4.60 -26.41 -13.63
N ILE A 15 4.79 -27.50 -14.37
CA ILE A 15 3.73 -28.19 -15.10
C ILE A 15 3.19 -29.34 -14.27
N ARG A 16 1.99 -29.20 -13.72
CA ARG A 16 1.23 -30.31 -13.14
C ARG A 16 0.27 -30.85 -14.19
N GLN A 17 0.21 -32.16 -14.32
CA GLN A 17 -0.74 -32.84 -15.21
C GLN A 17 -1.83 -33.55 -14.40
N ASP A 18 -3.01 -33.58 -14.95
CA ASP A 18 -4.18 -34.23 -14.32
C ASP A 18 -4.25 -35.74 -14.60
N SER A 19 -3.33 -36.32 -15.41
CA SER A 19 -3.28 -37.74 -15.73
C SER A 19 -1.89 -38.36 -15.56
N SER A 20 -1.84 -39.67 -15.36
CA SER A 20 -0.61 -40.43 -15.16
C SER A 20 0.20 -40.69 -16.45
N SER A 21 -0.34 -40.38 -17.62
CA SER A 21 0.29 -40.59 -18.93
C SER A 21 0.31 -39.33 -19.78
N TRP A 22 1.49 -39.00 -20.34
CA TRP A 22 1.67 -37.82 -21.21
C TRP A 22 1.11 -37.99 -22.62
N LYS A 23 0.69 -39.20 -23.02
CA LYS A 23 0.17 -39.45 -24.35
C LYS A 23 -1.30 -39.07 -24.49
N ASP A 24 -2.05 -39.11 -23.39
CA ASP A 24 -3.49 -38.91 -23.37
C ASP A 24 -3.92 -37.63 -22.66
N VAL A 25 -3.00 -36.64 -22.57
CA VAL A 25 -3.27 -35.38 -21.85
C VAL A 25 -4.11 -34.46 -22.72
N GLU A 26 -5.37 -34.32 -22.35
CA GLU A 26 -6.29 -33.35 -22.96
C GLU A 26 -6.11 -31.94 -22.39
N LYS A 27 -5.58 -31.83 -21.17
CA LYS A 27 -5.46 -30.58 -20.43
C LYS A 27 -4.17 -30.52 -19.60
N LEU A 28 -3.50 -29.38 -19.62
CA LEU A 28 -2.36 -29.06 -18.76
C LEU A 28 -2.63 -27.78 -17.99
N ARG A 29 -2.34 -27.78 -16.72
CA ARG A 29 -2.33 -26.56 -15.89
C ARG A 29 -0.90 -26.18 -15.55
N LEU A 30 -0.56 -24.91 -15.76
CA LEU A 30 0.70 -24.33 -15.30
C LEU A 30 0.44 -23.48 -14.07
N TYR A 31 1.20 -23.77 -13.03
CA TYR A 31 1.09 -23.11 -11.74
C TYR A 31 2.23 -22.13 -11.54
N SER A 32 1.89 -20.97 -10.99
CA SER A 32 2.89 -20.06 -10.43
C SER A 32 3.53 -20.68 -9.17
N PRO A 33 4.69 -20.20 -8.71
CA PRO A 33 5.34 -20.68 -7.49
C PRO A 33 4.45 -20.67 -6.25
N ASN A 34 3.47 -19.78 -6.20
CA ASN A 34 2.47 -19.66 -5.13
C ASN A 34 1.24 -20.59 -5.32
N GLY A 35 1.26 -21.45 -6.30
CA GLY A 35 0.23 -22.46 -6.50
C GLY A 35 -1.02 -22.01 -7.27
N ALA A 36 -1.06 -20.78 -7.79
CA ALA A 36 -2.17 -20.31 -8.62
C ALA A 36 -2.02 -20.79 -10.08
N VAL A 37 -3.12 -21.22 -10.72
CA VAL A 37 -3.14 -21.58 -12.14
C VAL A 37 -3.10 -20.30 -12.98
N PHE A 38 -2.07 -20.11 -13.79
CA PHE A 38 -1.94 -18.92 -14.63
C PHE A 38 -2.12 -19.18 -16.13
N LEU A 39 -1.87 -20.41 -16.58
CA LEU A 39 -2.11 -20.82 -17.95
C LEU A 39 -2.73 -22.22 -17.97
N ILE A 40 -3.76 -22.39 -18.79
CA ILE A 40 -4.36 -23.69 -19.07
C ILE A 40 -4.19 -23.99 -20.55
N ALA A 41 -3.66 -25.16 -20.86
CA ALA A 41 -3.53 -25.62 -22.22
C ALA A 41 -4.48 -26.78 -22.46
N TYR A 42 -5.34 -26.65 -23.46
CA TYR A 42 -6.25 -27.69 -23.93
C TYR A 42 -5.79 -28.29 -25.27
N LYS A 43 -5.87 -29.62 -25.38
CA LYS A 43 -5.83 -30.30 -26.65
C LYS A 43 -7.29 -30.51 -27.14
N VAL A 44 -7.56 -30.05 -28.34
CA VAL A 44 -8.89 -30.19 -28.96
C VAL A 44 -8.71 -30.95 -30.26
N ASP A 45 -9.45 -32.04 -30.44
CA ASP A 45 -9.45 -32.85 -31.66
C ASP A 45 -10.73 -32.55 -32.49
N GLY A 46 -10.59 -32.19 -33.79
CA GLY A 46 -11.68 -31.97 -34.72
C GLY A 46 -11.93 -30.54 -35.21
N GLU A 47 -12.82 -30.38 -36.18
CA GLU A 47 -13.13 -29.11 -36.86
C GLU A 47 -13.86 -28.05 -35.98
N ASP A 48 -14.49 -28.47 -34.88
CA ASP A 48 -15.22 -27.60 -33.94
C ASP A 48 -14.31 -26.76 -33.00
N SER A 49 -13.02 -26.75 -33.27
CA SER A 49 -12.00 -26.05 -32.47
C SER A 49 -12.05 -24.52 -32.53
N SER A 50 -12.98 -23.94 -33.26
CA SER A 50 -13.15 -22.47 -33.38
C SER A 50 -14.06 -21.87 -32.30
N ASP A 51 -14.84 -22.70 -31.59
CA ASP A 51 -15.76 -22.19 -30.56
C ASP A 51 -15.08 -22.12 -29.19
N ILE A 52 -14.47 -20.98 -28.98
CA ILE A 52 -13.85 -20.60 -27.68
C ILE A 52 -14.89 -20.56 -26.54
N SER A 53 -16.16 -20.35 -26.87
CA SER A 53 -17.25 -20.30 -25.90
C SER A 53 -17.43 -21.65 -25.20
N SER A 54 -17.29 -22.74 -25.92
CA SER A 54 -17.38 -24.11 -25.36
C SER A 54 -16.21 -24.42 -24.42
N ILE A 55 -14.99 -23.96 -24.78
CA ILE A 55 -13.81 -24.12 -23.93
C ILE A 55 -13.92 -23.23 -22.68
N TYR A 56 -14.48 -22.04 -22.81
CA TYR A 56 -14.74 -21.14 -21.66
C TYR A 56 -15.73 -21.76 -20.66
N GLU A 57 -16.85 -22.34 -21.16
CA GLU A 57 -17.82 -23.02 -20.29
C GLU A 57 -17.19 -24.24 -19.61
N LYS A 58 -16.33 -24.98 -20.31
CA LYS A 58 -15.57 -26.08 -19.72
C LYS A 58 -14.61 -25.61 -18.63
N THR A 59 -13.86 -24.51 -18.84
CA THR A 59 -12.98 -23.93 -17.79
C THR A 59 -13.77 -23.50 -16.57
N LYS A 60 -14.97 -22.95 -16.76
CA LYS A 60 -15.85 -22.52 -15.68
C LYS A 60 -16.40 -23.71 -14.87
N GLN A 61 -16.84 -24.76 -15.54
CA GLN A 61 -17.33 -25.99 -14.88
C GLN A 61 -16.24 -26.69 -14.05
N GLU A 62 -14.99 -26.59 -14.47
CA GLU A 62 -13.83 -27.19 -13.80
C GLU A 62 -13.19 -26.30 -12.72
N GLY A 63 -13.78 -25.13 -12.42
CA GLY A 63 -13.26 -24.18 -11.42
C GLY A 63 -12.04 -23.40 -11.87
N ASP A 64 -11.69 -23.47 -13.16
CA ASP A 64 -10.53 -22.79 -13.76
C ASP A 64 -10.89 -21.43 -14.39
N GLU A 65 -12.08 -20.93 -14.12
CA GLU A 65 -12.58 -19.65 -14.67
C GLU A 65 -11.70 -18.44 -14.35
N HIS A 66 -10.77 -18.59 -13.43
CA HIS A 66 -9.84 -17.54 -12.99
C HIS A 66 -8.55 -17.49 -13.81
N CYS A 67 -8.33 -18.42 -14.73
CA CYS A 67 -7.14 -18.44 -15.55
C CYS A 67 -7.13 -17.29 -16.56
N SER A 68 -6.01 -16.55 -16.63
CA SER A 68 -5.85 -15.37 -17.48
C SER A 68 -5.44 -15.70 -18.91
N LEU A 69 -4.76 -16.83 -19.11
CA LEU A 69 -4.27 -17.28 -20.42
C LEU A 69 -4.81 -18.67 -20.73
N LEU A 70 -5.29 -18.82 -21.95
CA LEU A 70 -5.77 -20.08 -22.48
C LEU A 70 -4.98 -20.43 -23.75
N LEU A 71 -4.34 -21.59 -23.76
CA LEU A 71 -3.65 -22.12 -24.91
C LEU A 71 -4.46 -23.29 -25.50
N VAL A 72 -4.87 -23.17 -26.74
CA VAL A 72 -5.61 -24.23 -27.45
C VAL A 72 -4.69 -24.85 -28.50
N CYS A 73 -4.50 -26.16 -28.43
CA CYS A 73 -3.73 -26.93 -29.38
C CYS A 73 -4.69 -27.78 -30.25
N ASN A 74 -4.71 -27.52 -31.54
CA ASN A 74 -5.44 -28.31 -32.51
C ASN A 74 -4.52 -28.68 -33.67
N ASP A 75 -4.40 -30.00 -33.99
CA ASP A 75 -3.58 -30.54 -35.06
C ASP A 75 -2.16 -29.96 -35.14
N GLY A 76 -1.53 -29.80 -33.97
CA GLY A 76 -0.18 -29.22 -33.85
C GLY A 76 -0.10 -27.72 -34.00
N LYS A 77 -1.20 -27.03 -34.25
CA LYS A 77 -1.27 -25.58 -34.25
C LYS A 77 -1.72 -25.08 -32.88
N PHE A 78 -1.06 -24.03 -32.41
CA PHE A 78 -1.34 -23.41 -31.12
C PHE A 78 -2.01 -22.05 -31.31
N ARG A 79 -3.08 -21.79 -30.56
CA ARG A 79 -3.72 -20.48 -30.46
C ARG A 79 -3.73 -20.05 -28.99
N CYS A 80 -3.24 -18.86 -28.71
CA CYS A 80 -3.22 -18.28 -27.38
C CYS A 80 -4.32 -17.22 -27.26
N TYR A 81 -5.01 -17.25 -26.14
CA TYR A 81 -6.08 -16.31 -25.84
C TYR A 81 -5.85 -15.69 -24.46
N SER A 82 -6.03 -14.39 -24.36
CA SER A 82 -6.09 -13.71 -23.08
C SER A 82 -7.52 -13.39 -22.69
N LYS A 83 -7.83 -13.44 -21.40
CA LYS A 83 -9.14 -13.09 -20.89
C LYS A 83 -9.31 -11.57 -20.86
N ASN A 84 -10.33 -11.07 -21.57
CA ASN A 84 -10.75 -9.69 -21.43
C ASN A 84 -11.52 -9.50 -20.12
N LEU A 85 -11.04 -8.61 -19.26
CA LEU A 85 -11.58 -8.41 -17.93
C LEU A 85 -12.93 -7.72 -17.89
N LYS A 86 -13.20 -6.85 -18.86
CA LYS A 86 -14.46 -6.08 -18.88
C LYS A 86 -15.68 -6.96 -19.18
N ASN A 87 -15.52 -7.91 -20.11
CA ASN A 87 -16.61 -8.78 -20.55
C ASN A 87 -16.41 -10.27 -20.23
N ARG A 88 -15.31 -10.62 -19.54
CA ARG A 88 -14.93 -12.00 -19.20
C ARG A 88 -14.76 -12.96 -20.37
N GLN A 89 -14.64 -12.45 -21.60
CA GLN A 89 -14.42 -13.24 -22.80
C GLN A 89 -12.92 -13.40 -23.10
N TYR A 90 -12.56 -14.53 -23.72
CA TYR A 90 -11.20 -14.71 -24.21
C TYR A 90 -11.03 -14.07 -25.59
N ILE A 91 -9.96 -13.30 -25.75
CA ILE A 91 -9.60 -12.65 -27.01
C ILE A 91 -8.39 -13.37 -27.58
N LEU A 92 -8.45 -13.73 -28.87
CA LEU A 92 -7.32 -14.31 -29.59
C LEU A 92 -6.17 -13.31 -29.63
N LEU A 93 -5.04 -13.73 -29.14
CA LEU A 93 -3.78 -12.98 -29.30
C LEU A 93 -3.21 -13.31 -30.68
N LYS A 94 -2.74 -12.31 -31.42
CA LYS A 94 -2.14 -12.47 -32.76
C LYS A 94 -0.95 -13.42 -32.75
N ASP A 95 -0.16 -13.37 -31.66
CA ASP A 95 0.89 -14.32 -31.37
C ASP A 95 0.71 -14.79 -29.92
N MET A 96 1.14 -16.02 -29.61
CA MET A 96 1.36 -16.38 -28.24
C MET A 96 2.27 -15.33 -27.66
N VAL A 97 1.85 -14.65 -26.57
CA VAL A 97 2.79 -13.81 -25.84
C VAL A 97 3.94 -14.75 -25.51
N PRO A 98 5.07 -14.61 -26.20
CA PRO A 98 6.16 -15.52 -25.94
C PRO A 98 6.46 -15.32 -24.48
N TYR A 99 6.34 -16.39 -23.71
CA TYR A 99 7.05 -16.45 -22.50
C TYR A 99 8.53 -16.44 -22.88
N PHE A 100 9.00 -15.71 -23.78
CA PHE A 100 10.39 -15.50 -24.19
C PHE A 100 10.72 -15.97 -25.61
N SER A 101 10.88 -15.02 -26.48
CA SER A 101 11.66 -15.28 -27.68
C SER A 101 13.14 -15.40 -27.29
N ARG A 102 13.85 -16.37 -27.89
CA ARG A 102 15.28 -16.64 -27.69
C ARG A 102 16.23 -15.48 -28.05
N THR A 103 15.70 -14.36 -28.51
CA THR A 103 16.45 -13.17 -28.89
C THR A 103 16.76 -12.23 -27.72
N PHE A 104 16.21 -12.50 -26.52
CA PHE A 104 16.46 -11.67 -25.36
C PHE A 104 17.68 -12.15 -24.60
N LYS A 105 18.69 -11.32 -24.49
CA LYS A 105 19.70 -11.48 -23.45
C LYS A 105 19.01 -11.18 -22.13
N SER A 106 18.68 -12.22 -21.34
CA SER A 106 18.21 -12.03 -19.97
C SER A 106 19.30 -11.28 -19.21
N MET A 107 18.97 -10.11 -18.69
CA MET A 107 19.82 -9.45 -17.70
C MET A 107 19.69 -10.25 -16.42
N GLN A 108 20.78 -10.81 -15.91
CA GLN A 108 20.79 -11.41 -14.59
C GLN A 108 20.68 -10.30 -13.55
N PRO A 109 19.65 -10.30 -12.67
CA PRO A 109 19.55 -9.28 -11.65
C PRO A 109 20.74 -9.35 -10.72
N THR A 110 21.34 -8.21 -10.45
CA THR A 110 22.46 -8.09 -9.50
C THR A 110 21.91 -8.09 -8.08
N LYS A 111 22.58 -8.79 -7.16
CA LYS A 111 22.29 -8.65 -5.74
C LYS A 111 22.65 -7.22 -5.33
N ILE A 112 21.66 -6.46 -4.87
CA ILE A 112 21.83 -5.04 -4.61
C ILE A 112 22.65 -4.83 -3.35
N GLU A 113 23.75 -4.09 -3.45
CA GLU A 113 24.39 -3.47 -2.30
C GLU A 113 23.52 -2.30 -1.83
N SER A 114 23.34 -2.16 -0.52
CA SER A 114 22.40 -1.26 0.14
C SER A 114 22.41 0.19 -0.36
N ASN A 115 23.56 0.73 -0.69
CA ASN A 115 23.74 2.13 -1.10
C ASN A 115 23.28 2.42 -2.54
N HIS A 116 23.03 1.40 -3.36
CA HIS A 116 22.58 1.59 -4.75
C HIS A 116 21.05 1.66 -4.88
N PHE A 117 20.31 1.15 -3.91
CA PHE A 117 18.85 1.15 -3.97
C PHE A 117 18.26 2.56 -3.90
N GLU A 118 18.80 3.42 -3.04
CA GLU A 118 18.35 4.81 -2.91
C GLU A 118 18.42 5.58 -4.22
N ASN A 119 19.43 5.29 -5.04
CA ASN A 119 19.62 5.93 -6.33
C ASN A 119 18.68 5.39 -7.41
N VAL A 120 18.29 4.10 -7.35
CA VAL A 120 17.44 3.47 -8.38
C VAL A 120 16.07 4.12 -8.49
N PHE A 121 15.39 4.33 -7.37
CA PHE A 121 14.08 4.96 -7.40
C PHE A 121 14.15 6.45 -7.75
N PHE A 122 15.18 7.14 -7.28
CA PHE A 122 15.41 8.54 -7.65
C PHE A 122 15.73 8.69 -9.15
N GLU A 123 16.57 7.82 -9.70
CA GLU A 123 16.91 7.80 -11.12
C GLU A 123 15.67 7.46 -11.98
N ALA A 124 14.88 6.46 -11.57
CA ALA A 124 13.63 6.11 -12.23
C ALA A 124 12.65 7.28 -12.23
N HIS A 125 12.44 7.92 -11.07
CA HIS A 125 11.58 9.10 -10.96
C HIS A 125 12.05 10.24 -11.85
N SER A 126 13.38 10.46 -11.95
CA SER A 126 13.95 11.48 -12.83
C SER A 126 13.70 11.15 -14.30
N PHE A 127 13.83 9.88 -14.71
CA PHE A 127 13.51 9.47 -16.09
C PHE A 127 12.07 9.79 -16.48
N LEU A 128 11.11 9.51 -15.59
CA LEU A 128 9.70 9.77 -15.84
C LEU A 128 9.42 11.27 -15.99
N ARG A 129 10.03 12.10 -15.16
CA ARG A 129 9.94 13.55 -15.29
C ARG A 129 10.58 14.09 -16.56
N ASP A 130 11.80 13.67 -16.84
CA ASP A 130 12.63 14.25 -17.90
C ASP A 130 12.17 13.81 -19.30
N LEU A 131 11.65 12.58 -19.45
CA LEU A 131 11.22 12.06 -20.74
C LEU A 131 9.80 12.48 -21.12
N ASP A 132 8.90 12.54 -20.14
CA ASP A 132 7.48 12.80 -20.40
C ASP A 132 7.02 14.17 -19.87
N GLY A 133 7.91 14.95 -19.26
CA GLY A 133 7.59 16.28 -18.74
C GLY A 133 6.62 16.26 -17.55
N LEU A 134 6.55 15.15 -16.81
CA LEU A 134 5.62 14.98 -15.72
C LEU A 134 5.94 15.87 -14.51
N HIS A 135 4.89 16.33 -13.84
CA HIS A 135 5.06 16.93 -12.53
C HIS A 135 5.60 15.89 -11.52
N PRO A 136 6.38 16.29 -10.50
CA PRO A 136 7.01 15.34 -9.55
C PRO A 136 6.04 14.34 -8.92
N ASP A 137 4.82 14.76 -8.60
CA ASP A 137 3.79 13.91 -8.01
C ASP A 137 3.15 12.92 -9.01
N GLU A 138 3.05 13.32 -10.29
CA GLU A 138 2.61 12.43 -11.37
C GLU A 138 3.67 11.37 -11.68
N ALA A 139 4.92 11.77 -11.74
CA ALA A 139 6.05 10.86 -11.94
C ALA A 139 6.16 9.84 -10.80
N LEU A 140 5.87 10.26 -9.56
CA LEU A 140 5.85 9.37 -8.41
C LEU A 140 4.70 8.34 -8.50
N ASP A 141 3.53 8.75 -8.94
CA ASP A 141 2.38 7.86 -9.14
C ASP A 141 2.68 6.78 -10.19
N GLU A 142 3.25 7.19 -11.33
CA GLU A 142 3.68 6.26 -12.37
C GLU A 142 4.83 5.34 -11.91
N LEU A 143 5.75 5.87 -11.10
CA LEU A 143 6.81 5.08 -10.47
C LEU A 143 6.22 3.99 -9.57
N CYS A 144 5.21 4.31 -8.75
CA CYS A 144 4.52 3.32 -7.90
C CYS A 144 3.91 2.19 -8.74
N LYS A 145 3.28 2.52 -9.86
CA LYS A 145 2.72 1.51 -10.79
C LYS A 145 3.81 0.59 -11.36
N LEU A 146 4.97 1.14 -11.72
CA LEU A 146 6.09 0.35 -12.23
C LEU A 146 6.77 -0.49 -11.16
N ILE A 147 6.92 0.02 -9.92
CA ILE A 147 7.42 -0.76 -8.78
C ILE A 147 6.48 -1.93 -8.50
N TYR A 148 5.17 -1.67 -8.49
CA TYR A 148 4.15 -2.69 -8.28
C TYR A 148 4.24 -3.81 -9.33
N ALA A 149 4.35 -3.46 -10.61
CA ALA A 149 4.54 -4.42 -11.69
C ALA A 149 5.85 -5.21 -11.53
N LYS A 150 6.96 -4.55 -11.16
CA LYS A 150 8.26 -5.18 -10.95
C LYS A 150 8.24 -6.20 -9.81
N MET A 151 7.62 -5.87 -8.68
CA MET A 151 7.50 -6.79 -7.56
C MET A 151 6.66 -8.02 -7.93
N TYR A 152 5.56 -7.81 -8.65
CA TYR A 152 4.73 -8.92 -9.15
C TYR A 152 5.51 -9.80 -10.14
N ASP A 153 6.31 -9.21 -11.03
CA ASP A 153 7.17 -9.93 -11.98
C ASP A 153 8.13 -10.90 -11.27
N GLU A 154 8.74 -10.43 -10.18
CA GLU A 154 9.67 -11.24 -9.38
C GLU A 154 8.97 -12.34 -8.60
N GLU A 155 7.81 -12.06 -8.01
CA GLU A 155 7.01 -13.04 -7.25
C GLU A 155 6.41 -14.12 -8.14
N SER A 156 6.00 -13.76 -9.35
CA SER A 156 5.41 -14.68 -10.34
C SER A 156 6.44 -15.39 -11.21
N VAL A 157 7.72 -15.04 -11.08
CA VAL A 157 8.84 -15.58 -11.88
C VAL A 157 8.61 -15.39 -13.39
N LEU A 158 7.86 -14.35 -13.78
CA LEU A 158 7.59 -14.04 -15.18
C LEU A 158 8.82 -13.45 -15.87
N ASN A 159 9.67 -12.71 -15.13
CA ASN A 159 10.92 -12.10 -15.59
C ASN A 159 10.77 -11.13 -16.79
N VAL A 160 9.61 -10.50 -16.96
CA VAL A 160 9.31 -9.57 -18.05
C VAL A 160 10.29 -8.40 -18.06
N PHE A 161 10.63 -7.86 -16.89
CA PHE A 161 11.60 -6.78 -16.79
C PHE A 161 13.02 -7.19 -17.26
N SER A 162 13.38 -8.46 -17.15
CA SER A 162 14.69 -8.96 -17.60
C SER A 162 14.80 -9.12 -19.12
N MET A 163 13.71 -8.88 -19.86
CA MET A 163 13.62 -9.10 -21.30
C MET A 163 13.66 -7.82 -22.11
N ALA A 164 14.52 -6.89 -21.75
CA ALA A 164 14.70 -5.68 -22.52
C ALA A 164 14.95 -6.01 -24.01
N THR A 165 13.96 -5.74 -24.85
CA THR A 165 14.09 -5.83 -26.31
C THR A 165 14.82 -4.61 -26.85
N GLY A 166 15.41 -4.71 -28.04
CA GLY A 166 15.92 -3.54 -28.75
C GLY A 166 14.79 -2.57 -29.20
N ASN A 167 13.53 -2.97 -29.12
CA ASN A 167 12.34 -2.19 -29.48
C ASN A 167 11.62 -1.71 -28.21
N ALA A 168 11.67 -0.40 -27.96
CA ALA A 168 11.05 0.21 -26.77
C ALA A 168 9.52 0.02 -26.74
N GLU A 169 8.84 0.02 -27.89
CA GLU A 169 7.39 -0.18 -27.97
C GLU A 169 6.97 -1.58 -27.53
N GLU A 170 7.66 -2.62 -28.02
CA GLU A 170 7.37 -4.01 -27.65
C GLU A 170 7.65 -4.27 -26.18
N TYR A 171 8.77 -3.74 -25.67
CA TYR A 171 9.12 -3.90 -24.28
C TYR A 171 8.13 -3.18 -23.35
N ALA A 172 7.76 -1.95 -23.69
CA ALA A 172 6.75 -1.21 -22.94
C ALA A 172 5.37 -1.88 -22.97
N ALA A 173 4.98 -2.45 -24.13
CA ALA A 173 3.73 -3.21 -24.22
C ALA A 173 3.73 -4.42 -23.29
N SER A 174 4.85 -5.13 -23.17
CA SER A 174 5.01 -6.27 -22.27
C SER A 174 4.89 -5.84 -20.79
N ILE A 175 5.49 -4.70 -20.41
CA ILE A 175 5.38 -4.15 -19.05
C ILE A 175 3.95 -3.66 -18.76
N ARG A 176 3.27 -3.01 -19.71
CA ARG A 176 1.85 -2.62 -19.56
C ARG A 176 0.95 -3.84 -19.34
N TYR A 177 1.18 -4.89 -20.09
CA TYR A 177 0.44 -6.15 -19.93
C TYR A 177 0.69 -6.79 -18.57
N LEU A 178 1.96 -6.85 -18.15
CA LEU A 178 2.35 -7.34 -16.82
C LEU A 178 1.67 -6.56 -15.70
N TYR A 179 1.66 -5.23 -15.81
CA TYR A 179 1.01 -4.36 -14.82
C TYR A 179 -0.50 -4.64 -14.71
N SER A 180 -1.19 -4.79 -15.84
CA SER A 180 -2.60 -5.16 -15.86
C SER A 180 -2.84 -6.53 -15.20
N THR A 181 -1.97 -7.51 -15.49
CA THR A 181 -2.04 -8.85 -14.90
C THR A 181 -1.80 -8.83 -13.39
N ALA A 182 -0.85 -8.02 -12.92
CA ALA A 182 -0.57 -7.85 -11.50
C ALA A 182 -1.80 -7.31 -10.74
N ASN A 183 -2.44 -6.29 -11.29
CA ASN A 183 -3.64 -5.71 -10.68
C ASN A 183 -4.79 -6.73 -10.58
N GLU A 184 -5.01 -7.53 -11.62
CA GLU A 184 -6.00 -8.60 -11.58
C GLU A 184 -5.71 -9.66 -10.53
N TYR A 185 -4.45 -10.08 -10.45
CA TYR A 185 -4.02 -11.07 -9.47
C TYR A 185 -4.31 -10.60 -8.05
N ASP A 186 -3.93 -9.38 -7.70
CA ASP A 186 -4.17 -8.82 -6.38
C ASP A 186 -5.66 -8.73 -6.05
N MET A 187 -6.47 -8.25 -6.99
CA MET A 187 -7.93 -8.20 -6.81
C MET A 187 -8.52 -9.58 -6.47
N ARG A 188 -8.02 -10.65 -7.09
CA ARG A 188 -8.48 -12.02 -6.82
C ARG A 188 -8.00 -12.55 -5.48
N VAL A 189 -6.71 -12.41 -5.21
CA VAL A 189 -6.08 -12.94 -3.99
C VAL A 189 -6.68 -12.31 -2.75
N TYR A 190 -6.89 -10.99 -2.77
CA TYR A 190 -7.45 -10.27 -1.62
C TYR A 190 -8.95 -10.47 -1.46
N ALA A 191 -9.70 -10.60 -2.55
CA ALA A 191 -11.11 -10.96 -2.48
C ALA A 191 -11.35 -12.33 -1.82
N LEU A 192 -10.40 -13.28 -1.97
CA LEU A 192 -10.48 -14.59 -1.35
C LEU A 192 -9.98 -14.61 0.10
N LYS A 193 -8.99 -13.78 0.45
CA LYS A 193 -8.36 -13.77 1.78
C LYS A 193 -9.11 -12.93 2.81
N ILE A 194 -9.86 -11.91 2.38
CA ILE A 194 -10.56 -10.99 3.28
C ILE A 194 -12.06 -11.07 3.02
N PRO A 195 -12.81 -11.82 3.85
CA PRO A 195 -14.26 -11.88 3.74
C PRO A 195 -14.89 -10.47 3.77
N GLY A 196 -15.74 -10.18 2.80
CA GLY A 196 -16.40 -8.86 2.69
C GLY A 196 -15.61 -7.79 1.93
N TYR A 197 -14.39 -8.08 1.50
CA TYR A 197 -13.61 -7.16 0.69
C TYR A 197 -14.23 -6.98 -0.70
N LYS A 198 -14.92 -5.87 -0.88
CA LYS A 198 -15.48 -5.47 -2.18
C LYS A 198 -14.70 -4.28 -2.73
N ARG A 199 -13.72 -4.53 -3.57
CA ARG A 199 -13.21 -3.49 -4.46
C ARG A 199 -14.16 -3.38 -5.66
N SER A 200 -14.82 -2.25 -5.81
CA SER A 200 -15.59 -1.94 -7.02
C SER A 200 -14.67 -1.71 -8.23
N ARG A 201 -13.48 -1.18 -7.99
CA ARG A 201 -12.35 -1.16 -8.93
C ARG A 201 -11.04 -1.16 -8.14
N GLY A 202 -9.98 -1.75 -8.71
CA GLY A 202 -8.65 -1.69 -8.12
C GLY A 202 -8.08 -0.27 -8.16
N VAL A 203 -7.31 0.12 -7.17
CA VAL A 203 -6.61 1.41 -7.16
C VAL A 203 -5.54 1.47 -8.26
N PHE A 204 -5.01 0.30 -8.63
CA PHE A 204 -4.09 0.11 -9.76
C PHE A 204 -4.82 -0.23 -11.09
N ASP A 205 -6.15 -0.08 -11.18
CA ASP A 205 -6.91 -0.28 -12.43
C ASP A 205 -6.67 0.84 -13.47
N GLU A 206 -6.08 1.93 -13.03
CA GLU A 206 -5.68 3.04 -13.89
C GLU A 206 -4.45 2.66 -14.72
N PRO A 207 -4.47 2.86 -16.06
CA PRO A 207 -3.34 2.48 -16.92
C PRO A 207 -2.08 3.29 -16.61
N LEU A 208 -0.93 2.83 -17.15
CA LEU A 208 0.30 3.62 -17.20
C LEU A 208 0.15 4.76 -18.23
N PHE A 209 0.20 6.01 -17.76
CA PHE A 209 0.03 7.23 -18.58
C PHE A 209 1.37 7.81 -19.07
N ILE A 210 2.38 6.98 -19.23
CA ILE A 210 3.74 7.37 -19.65
C ILE A 210 4.08 6.76 -21.00
N SER A 211 5.03 7.40 -21.69
CA SER A 211 5.49 6.98 -23.01
C SER A 211 6.18 5.61 -22.97
N SER A 212 6.20 4.94 -24.12
CA SER A 212 6.92 3.67 -24.25
C SER A 212 8.42 3.82 -23.99
N ASN A 213 9.00 4.97 -24.31
CA ASN A 213 10.40 5.27 -24.02
C ASN A 213 10.67 5.40 -22.52
N ALA A 214 9.79 6.06 -21.78
CA ALA A 214 9.91 6.21 -20.33
C ALA A 214 9.77 4.84 -19.64
N ILE A 215 8.77 4.02 -20.03
CA ILE A 215 8.60 2.66 -19.55
C ILE A 215 9.83 1.81 -19.86
N ALA A 216 10.32 1.83 -21.09
CA ALA A 216 11.45 1.00 -21.50
C ALA A 216 12.73 1.36 -20.73
N LYS A 217 13.02 2.65 -20.57
CA LYS A 217 14.21 3.12 -19.85
C LYS A 217 14.14 2.77 -18.36
N THR A 218 13.00 2.99 -17.72
CA THR A 218 12.78 2.61 -16.32
C THR A 218 12.81 1.09 -16.17
N GLY A 219 12.21 0.36 -17.08
CA GLY A 219 12.23 -1.10 -17.09
C GLY A 219 13.65 -1.67 -17.22
N GLN A 220 14.49 -1.11 -18.09
CA GLN A 220 15.90 -1.48 -18.23
C GLN A 220 16.72 -1.19 -16.96
N LEU A 221 16.40 -0.11 -16.26
CA LEU A 221 17.00 0.18 -14.96
C LEU A 221 16.59 -0.89 -13.93
N PHE A 222 15.30 -1.16 -13.79
CA PHE A 222 14.76 -2.13 -12.85
C PHE A 222 15.18 -3.58 -13.14
N ALA A 223 15.42 -3.93 -14.41
CA ALA A 223 15.91 -5.24 -14.83
C ALA A 223 17.23 -5.65 -14.16
N LYS A 224 18.06 -4.66 -13.81
CA LYS A 224 19.37 -4.89 -13.18
C LYS A 224 19.28 -5.32 -11.72
N TYR A 225 18.09 -5.18 -11.09
CA TYR A 225 17.93 -5.32 -9.65
C TYR A 225 16.82 -6.31 -9.30
N ASN A 226 17.00 -6.99 -8.16
CA ASN A 226 15.99 -7.85 -7.57
C ASN A 226 15.42 -7.16 -6.32
N PHE A 227 14.17 -6.71 -6.40
CA PHE A 227 13.52 -5.97 -5.31
C PHE A 227 13.09 -6.90 -4.17
N SER A 228 12.72 -8.14 -4.48
CA SER A 228 12.27 -9.12 -3.48
C SER A 228 13.40 -9.57 -2.55
N SER A 229 14.64 -9.68 -3.06
CA SER A 229 15.80 -10.09 -2.27
C SER A 229 16.47 -8.95 -1.50
N ALA A 230 16.10 -7.71 -1.75
CA ALA A 230 16.64 -6.56 -1.05
C ALA A 230 16.09 -6.47 0.38
N ASP A 231 16.94 -5.97 1.28
CA ASP A 231 16.54 -5.71 2.66
C ASP A 231 15.35 -4.73 2.72
N ILE A 232 14.38 -5.03 3.58
CA ILE A 232 13.15 -4.25 3.73
C ILE A 232 13.44 -2.80 4.09
N ASP A 233 14.35 -2.57 5.05
CA ASP A 233 14.69 -1.23 5.52
C ASP A 233 15.32 -0.37 4.42
N PHE A 234 16.09 -0.98 3.52
CA PHE A 234 16.70 -0.27 2.39
C PHE A 234 15.68 0.09 1.32
N LYS A 235 14.76 -0.82 1.00
CA LYS A 235 13.66 -0.55 0.05
C LYS A 235 12.80 0.62 0.51
N ALA A 236 12.41 0.56 1.77
CA ALA A 236 11.60 1.58 2.42
C ALA A 236 12.28 2.96 2.41
N ARG A 237 13.55 3.02 2.83
CA ARG A 237 14.31 4.29 2.83
C ARG A 237 14.48 4.84 1.42
N ALA A 238 14.78 3.99 0.44
CA ALA A 238 14.92 4.40 -0.95
C ALA A 238 13.63 5.02 -1.49
N PHE A 239 12.50 4.40 -1.19
CA PHE A 239 11.21 4.91 -1.59
C PHE A 239 10.88 6.22 -0.86
N GLN A 240 11.10 6.29 0.46
CA GLN A 240 10.92 7.50 1.25
C GLN A 240 11.84 8.66 0.80
N ASN A 241 13.05 8.37 0.30
CA ASN A 241 13.97 9.40 -0.20
C ASN A 241 13.47 10.09 -1.49
N VAL A 242 12.64 9.43 -2.29
CA VAL A 242 11.98 10.07 -3.44
C VAL A 242 11.00 11.15 -2.98
N TYR A 243 10.50 11.05 -1.75
CA TYR A 243 9.65 12.06 -1.09
C TYR A 243 10.43 13.20 -0.40
N LYS A 244 11.66 13.51 -0.76
CA LYS A 244 12.39 14.62 -0.15
C LYS A 244 11.62 15.94 -0.26
N PRO A 245 11.87 16.92 0.63
CA PRO A 245 11.09 18.17 0.69
C PRO A 245 10.96 18.91 -0.64
N THR A 246 11.97 18.83 -1.50
CA THR A 246 11.98 19.44 -2.84
C THR A 246 10.98 18.80 -3.81
N THR A 247 10.59 17.54 -3.60
CA THR A 247 9.59 16.81 -4.39
C THR A 247 8.18 17.03 -3.81
N ARG A 248 8.08 17.39 -2.55
CA ARG A 248 6.82 17.52 -1.78
C ARG A 248 6.10 18.85 -2.03
N ALA A 249 6.81 19.88 -2.45
CA ALA A 249 6.30 21.26 -2.60
C ALA A 249 5.13 21.42 -3.59
N GLY A 250 4.81 20.40 -4.38
CA GLY A 250 3.70 20.42 -5.35
C GLY A 250 2.46 19.60 -4.95
N MET A 251 2.54 18.75 -3.91
CA MET A 251 1.47 17.77 -3.64
C MET A 251 0.30 18.31 -2.80
N GLY A 252 0.37 19.54 -2.27
CA GLY A 252 -0.73 20.13 -1.48
C GLY A 252 -1.14 19.38 -0.22
N GLN A 253 -0.36 18.36 0.18
CA GLN A 253 -0.63 17.52 1.34
C GLN A 253 0.57 17.56 2.30
N TYR A 254 0.28 17.57 3.59
CA TYR A 254 1.30 17.62 4.63
C TYR A 254 1.69 16.21 5.06
N PHE A 255 2.91 15.79 4.69
CA PHE A 255 3.47 14.54 5.18
C PHE A 255 3.90 14.69 6.65
N THR A 256 3.66 13.65 7.43
CA THR A 256 4.18 13.60 8.79
C THR A 256 5.68 13.27 8.77
N PRO A 257 6.53 14.06 9.40
CA PRO A 257 7.95 13.77 9.51
C PRO A 257 8.21 12.40 10.14
N LEU A 258 9.19 11.66 9.61
CA LEU A 258 9.49 10.31 10.07
C LEU A 258 9.84 10.25 11.55
N GLN A 259 10.52 11.26 12.07
CA GLN A 259 10.88 11.36 13.49
C GLN A 259 9.64 11.49 14.39
N VAL A 260 8.62 12.23 13.94
CA VAL A 260 7.32 12.31 14.65
C VAL A 260 6.61 10.96 14.64
N ILE A 261 6.64 10.26 13.50
CA ILE A 261 6.05 8.93 13.38
C ILE A 261 6.76 7.94 14.31
N ARG A 262 8.08 7.91 14.30
CA ARG A 262 8.89 7.06 15.19
C ARG A 262 8.66 7.34 16.65
N PHE A 263 8.57 8.62 17.02
CA PHE A 263 8.20 9.03 18.36
C PHE A 263 6.85 8.42 18.78
N ILE A 264 5.83 8.59 17.94
CA ILE A 264 4.48 8.10 18.20
C ILE A 264 4.48 6.57 18.28
N VAL A 265 5.07 5.86 17.32
CA VAL A 265 5.10 4.39 17.33
C VAL A 265 5.85 3.86 18.55
N PHE A 266 6.97 4.48 18.94
CA PHE A 266 7.71 4.09 20.14
C PHE A 266 6.88 4.29 21.42
N CYS A 267 6.19 5.42 21.56
CA CYS A 267 5.30 5.70 22.70
C CYS A 267 4.10 4.74 22.75
N MET A 268 3.50 4.46 21.60
CA MET A 268 2.34 3.57 21.50
C MET A 268 2.69 2.09 21.68
N ALA A 269 3.95 1.71 21.45
CA ALA A 269 4.48 0.35 21.61
C ALA A 269 3.53 -0.74 21.10
N PRO A 270 3.22 -0.78 19.79
CA PRO A 270 2.33 -1.78 19.22
C PRO A 270 2.91 -3.19 19.36
N SER A 271 2.03 -4.20 19.39
CA SER A 271 2.37 -5.61 19.48
C SER A 271 1.74 -6.41 18.34
N LEU A 272 2.16 -7.67 18.16
CA LEU A 272 1.60 -8.59 17.16
C LEU A 272 0.09 -8.83 17.31
N SER A 273 -0.47 -8.62 18.50
CA SER A 273 -1.90 -8.81 18.77
C SER A 273 -2.77 -7.59 18.47
N ASP A 274 -2.17 -6.40 18.44
CA ASP A 274 -2.91 -5.14 18.30
C ASP A 274 -3.47 -4.96 16.90
N LEU A 275 -4.74 -4.59 16.81
CA LEU A 275 -5.40 -4.13 15.60
C LEU A 275 -5.21 -2.62 15.48
N ILE A 276 -4.50 -2.18 14.45
CA ILE A 276 -4.01 -0.81 14.29
C ILE A 276 -4.68 -0.15 13.10
N ILE A 277 -5.09 1.10 13.26
CA ILE A 277 -5.61 1.90 12.13
C ILE A 277 -5.03 3.31 12.10
N ASP A 278 -4.76 3.77 10.87
CA ASP A 278 -4.59 5.18 10.55
C ASP A 278 -5.76 5.65 9.66
N PRO A 279 -6.74 6.40 10.21
CA PRO A 279 -7.90 6.86 9.45
C PRO A 279 -7.59 7.99 8.46
N PHE A 280 -6.40 8.59 8.47
CA PHE A 280 -5.92 9.59 7.52
C PHE A 280 -4.53 9.20 7.04
N ALA A 281 -4.45 8.00 6.43
CA ALA A 281 -3.21 7.27 6.26
C ALA A 281 -2.16 7.97 5.37
N GLY A 282 -2.58 8.84 4.46
CA GLY A 282 -1.66 9.47 3.52
C GLY A 282 -0.82 8.40 2.80
N SER A 283 0.49 8.45 2.99
CA SER A 283 1.46 7.45 2.51
C SER A 283 1.60 6.21 3.40
N ALA A 284 0.78 6.03 4.43
CA ALA A 284 0.76 4.93 5.38
C ALA A 284 2.02 4.76 6.26
N HIS A 285 2.81 5.81 6.46
CA HIS A 285 4.06 5.72 7.21
C HIS A 285 3.86 5.32 8.69
N PHE A 286 2.73 5.62 9.34
CA PHE A 286 2.45 5.09 10.68
C PHE A 286 2.32 3.57 10.67
N LEU A 287 1.77 3.01 9.61
CA LEU A 287 1.60 1.57 9.46
C LEU A 287 2.92 0.87 9.10
N THR A 288 3.72 1.44 8.19
CA THR A 288 5.02 0.88 7.82
C THR A 288 6.04 0.96 8.97
N GLU A 289 6.04 2.04 9.74
CA GLU A 289 6.89 2.13 10.93
C GLU A 289 6.41 1.18 12.04
N SER A 290 5.10 0.93 12.15
CA SER A 290 4.56 -0.11 13.05
C SER A 290 5.01 -1.52 12.62
N LEU A 291 5.07 -1.80 11.32
CA LEU A 291 5.67 -3.05 10.80
C LEU A 291 7.12 -3.18 11.26
N SER A 292 7.94 -2.16 11.01
CA SER A 292 9.36 -2.14 11.38
C SER A 292 9.56 -2.32 12.89
N TYR A 293 8.67 -1.76 13.71
CA TYR A 293 8.71 -1.87 15.16
C TYR A 293 8.33 -3.27 15.66
N VAL A 294 7.28 -3.87 15.09
CA VAL A 294 6.67 -5.12 15.60
C VAL A 294 7.32 -6.37 15.04
N LEU A 295 7.71 -6.39 13.74
CA LEU A 295 8.21 -7.59 13.07
C LEU A 295 9.42 -8.26 13.73
N PRO A 296 10.39 -7.54 14.33
CA PRO A 296 11.49 -8.19 15.05
C PRO A 296 11.04 -9.07 16.21
N SER A 297 9.84 -8.87 16.74
CA SER A 297 9.25 -9.69 17.82
C SER A 297 8.53 -10.95 17.33
N ALA A 298 8.31 -11.08 16.02
CA ALA A 298 7.61 -12.22 15.43
C ALA A 298 8.47 -13.48 15.47
N ARG A 299 7.97 -14.52 16.17
CA ARG A 299 8.72 -15.78 16.39
C ARG A 299 8.69 -16.73 15.18
N ASN A 300 7.77 -16.52 14.25
CA ASN A 300 7.60 -17.39 13.08
C ASN A 300 6.85 -16.64 11.96
N GLU A 301 6.96 -17.17 10.74
CA GLU A 301 6.30 -16.59 9.55
C GLU A 301 4.78 -16.52 9.66
N LYS A 302 4.14 -17.43 10.38
CA LYS A 302 2.68 -17.40 10.58
C LYS A 302 2.25 -16.14 11.36
N ALA A 303 2.93 -15.85 12.49
CA ALA A 303 2.65 -14.66 13.29
C ALA A 303 2.95 -13.36 12.52
N LYS A 304 4.05 -13.36 11.74
CA LYS A 304 4.40 -12.26 10.85
C LYS A 304 3.30 -12.02 9.82
N ASN A 305 2.89 -13.05 9.09
CA ASN A 305 1.86 -12.94 8.06
C ASN A 305 0.51 -12.53 8.65
N GLU A 306 0.15 -13.04 9.83
CA GLU A 306 -1.08 -12.64 10.51
C GLU A 306 -1.08 -11.15 10.82
N PHE A 307 0.02 -10.62 11.36
CA PHE A 307 0.14 -9.19 11.65
C PHE A 307 0.07 -8.34 10.39
N VAL A 308 0.88 -8.69 9.39
CA VAL A 308 1.01 -7.94 8.13
C VAL A 308 -0.32 -7.89 7.37
N PHE A 309 -1.04 -9.02 7.27
CA PHE A 309 -2.25 -9.10 6.43
C PHE A 309 -3.55 -8.72 7.16
N TYR A 310 -3.59 -8.76 8.48
CA TYR A 310 -4.88 -8.62 9.20
C TYR A 310 -4.87 -7.57 10.31
N LYS A 311 -3.71 -7.04 10.71
CA LYS A 311 -3.64 -6.16 11.87
C LYS A 311 -3.44 -4.69 11.55
N LEU A 312 -2.97 -4.36 10.35
CA LEU A 312 -2.68 -3.00 9.92
C LEU A 312 -3.75 -2.50 8.95
N HIS A 313 -4.37 -1.38 9.26
CA HIS A 313 -5.47 -0.81 8.48
C HIS A 313 -5.22 0.67 8.22
N GLY A 314 -5.60 1.14 7.03
CA GLY A 314 -5.54 2.55 6.66
C GLY A 314 -6.78 2.99 5.90
N ILE A 315 -7.09 4.28 5.99
CA ILE A 315 -8.10 4.93 5.15
C ILE A 315 -7.45 6.17 4.54
N GLU A 316 -7.54 6.29 3.23
CA GLU A 316 -7.08 7.46 2.49
C GLU A 316 -8.05 7.77 1.35
N LYS A 317 -8.36 9.04 1.15
CA LYS A 317 -9.36 9.48 0.17
C LYS A 317 -8.78 9.63 -1.24
N SER A 318 -7.51 10.00 -1.35
CA SER A 318 -6.83 10.21 -2.62
C SER A 318 -6.36 8.88 -3.21
N GLU A 319 -6.86 8.50 -4.39
CA GLU A 319 -6.43 7.28 -5.10
C GLU A 319 -4.92 7.24 -5.31
N ARG A 320 -4.30 8.38 -5.65
CA ARG A 320 -2.85 8.51 -5.82
C ARG A 320 -2.12 8.22 -4.50
N MET A 321 -2.57 8.80 -3.39
CA MET A 321 -1.96 8.53 -2.09
C MET A 321 -2.15 7.08 -1.66
N VAL A 322 -3.28 6.46 -1.97
CA VAL A 322 -3.49 5.03 -1.73
C VAL A 322 -2.51 4.17 -2.53
N ARG A 323 -2.24 4.49 -3.81
CA ARG A 323 -1.22 3.77 -4.61
C ARG A 323 0.17 3.88 -3.97
N ILE A 324 0.53 5.08 -3.51
CA ILE A 324 1.76 5.34 -2.79
C ILE A 324 1.83 4.51 -1.50
N ALA A 325 0.78 4.57 -0.68
CA ALA A 325 0.67 3.83 0.57
C ALA A 325 0.76 2.31 0.36
N MET A 326 0.03 1.78 -0.63
CA MET A 326 0.06 0.36 -0.97
C MET A 326 1.43 -0.08 -1.48
N THR A 327 2.12 0.77 -2.24
CA THR A 327 3.48 0.49 -2.71
C THR A 327 4.46 0.46 -1.54
N ASP A 328 4.40 1.44 -0.64
CA ASP A 328 5.26 1.49 0.55
C ASP A 328 5.00 0.29 1.48
N MET A 329 3.75 -0.04 1.76
CA MET A 329 3.37 -1.22 2.54
C MET A 329 3.91 -2.52 1.92
N ARG A 330 3.82 -2.66 0.60
CA ARG A 330 4.34 -3.84 -0.11
C ARG A 330 5.86 -3.94 -0.04
N LEU A 331 6.57 -2.83 -0.17
CA LEU A 331 8.02 -2.78 0.03
C LEU A 331 8.43 -3.22 1.45
N HIS A 332 7.56 -3.02 2.44
CA HIS A 332 7.75 -3.45 3.83
C HIS A 332 7.26 -4.88 4.14
N GLY A 333 6.71 -5.61 3.19
CA GLY A 333 6.34 -7.01 3.39
C GLY A 333 4.86 -7.34 3.23
N ASP A 334 4.12 -6.52 2.46
CA ASP A 334 2.82 -6.86 1.86
C ASP A 334 1.55 -6.70 2.74
N GLY A 335 1.52 -5.68 3.61
CA GLY A 335 0.28 -5.31 4.35
C GLY A 335 -0.68 -4.39 3.58
N HIS A 336 -0.50 -4.18 2.28
CA HIS A 336 -1.18 -3.14 1.49
C HIS A 336 -2.70 -3.36 1.30
N SER A 337 -3.18 -4.59 1.44
CA SER A 337 -4.58 -4.95 1.17
C SER A 337 -5.61 -4.27 2.08
N ASN A 338 -5.18 -3.77 3.24
CA ASN A 338 -6.06 -3.12 4.21
C ASN A 338 -6.03 -1.57 4.12
N ILE A 339 -5.45 -1.02 3.05
CA ILE A 339 -5.55 0.42 2.76
C ILE A 339 -6.81 0.65 1.93
N ARG A 340 -7.76 1.40 2.49
CA ARG A 340 -9.07 1.68 1.86
C ARG A 340 -9.04 3.02 1.15
N CYS A 341 -9.40 3.03 -0.13
CA CYS A 341 -9.59 4.25 -0.91
C CYS A 341 -11.00 4.79 -0.68
N THR A 342 -11.18 5.57 0.39
CA THR A 342 -12.49 6.12 0.76
C THR A 342 -12.35 7.29 1.74
N ASP A 343 -13.46 7.96 2.04
CA ASP A 343 -13.48 9.03 3.05
C ASP A 343 -13.64 8.44 4.46
N ALA A 344 -12.72 8.74 5.37
CA ALA A 344 -12.74 8.25 6.75
C ALA A 344 -13.94 8.77 7.58
N LEU A 345 -14.61 9.80 7.10
CA LEU A 345 -15.70 10.46 7.82
C LEU A 345 -17.09 9.95 7.44
N LEU A 346 -17.21 8.98 6.54
CA LEU A 346 -18.49 8.35 6.19
C LEU A 346 -19.11 7.62 7.38
N PRO A 347 -20.44 7.41 7.37
CA PRO A 347 -21.10 6.53 8.34
C PRO A 347 -20.48 5.12 8.34
N PHE A 348 -20.46 4.46 9.51
CA PHE A 348 -19.85 3.12 9.61
C PHE A 348 -20.54 2.06 8.75
N ASP A 349 -21.82 2.19 8.48
CA ASP A 349 -22.57 1.31 7.57
C ASP A 349 -22.18 1.44 6.09
N SER A 350 -21.47 2.51 5.73
CA SER A 350 -20.88 2.69 4.39
C SER A 350 -19.66 1.81 4.15
N TYR A 351 -19.06 1.24 5.20
CA TYR A 351 -17.90 0.35 5.09
C TYR A 351 -18.35 -1.10 5.22
N THR A 352 -17.74 -1.99 4.43
CA THR A 352 -18.06 -3.43 4.47
C THR A 352 -17.29 -4.19 5.52
N ASP A 353 -16.18 -3.63 5.99
CA ASP A 353 -15.18 -4.31 6.81
C ASP A 353 -14.62 -3.42 7.94
N LEU A 354 -15.26 -2.31 8.23
CA LEU A 354 -14.87 -1.35 9.25
C LEU A 354 -16.03 -1.07 10.20
N ALA A 355 -15.81 -1.28 11.48
CA ALA A 355 -16.81 -1.00 12.51
C ALA A 355 -16.27 -0.02 13.57
N SER A 356 -17.19 0.66 14.24
CA SER A 356 -16.85 1.43 15.44
C SER A 356 -16.38 0.51 16.57
N ASN A 357 -15.59 1.06 17.49
CA ASN A 357 -15.12 0.35 18.70
C ASN A 357 -14.34 -0.95 18.42
N SER A 358 -13.54 -0.97 17.34
CA SER A 358 -12.89 -2.21 16.88
C SER A 358 -11.38 -2.23 17.08
N PHE A 359 -10.71 -1.08 17.10
CA PHE A 359 -9.27 -1.00 17.04
C PHE A 359 -8.61 -0.86 18.41
N ASP A 360 -7.48 -1.53 18.58
CA ASP A 360 -6.63 -1.42 19.76
C ASP A 360 -5.85 -0.11 19.77
N ILE A 361 -5.35 0.28 18.58
CA ILE A 361 -4.51 1.47 18.42
C ILE A 361 -4.98 2.30 17.23
N VAL A 362 -5.06 3.61 17.45
CA VAL A 362 -5.17 4.62 16.39
C VAL A 362 -3.93 5.52 16.45
N MET A 363 -3.22 5.62 15.32
CA MET A 363 -2.12 6.58 15.15
C MET A 363 -2.35 7.35 13.86
N THR A 364 -2.41 8.69 13.96
CA THR A 364 -2.80 9.47 12.80
C THR A 364 -2.38 10.94 12.87
N ASN A 365 -2.30 11.56 11.71
CA ASN A 365 -2.14 12.99 11.52
C ASN A 365 -3.23 13.48 10.56
N PRO A 366 -4.41 13.91 11.05
CA PRO A 366 -5.48 14.40 10.20
C PRO A 366 -5.05 15.68 9.46
N PRO A 367 -5.63 15.97 8.28
CA PRO A 367 -5.31 17.19 7.54
C PRO A 367 -5.73 18.45 8.32
N PHE A 368 -4.82 19.44 8.37
CA PHE A 368 -5.02 20.71 9.08
C PHE A 368 -5.57 21.81 8.16
N GLY A 369 -6.28 22.77 8.75
CA GLY A 369 -6.67 24.02 8.11
C GLY A 369 -7.88 23.91 7.17
N SER A 370 -8.36 22.73 6.89
CA SER A 370 -9.61 22.51 6.16
C SER A 370 -10.79 22.64 7.10
N VAL A 371 -11.85 23.35 6.66
CA VAL A 371 -13.06 23.59 7.46
C VAL A 371 -14.26 22.96 6.77
N LEU A 372 -14.95 22.07 7.47
CA LEU A 372 -16.21 21.51 7.03
C LEU A 372 -17.35 22.53 7.26
N GLN A 373 -18.18 22.72 6.23
CA GLN A 373 -19.39 23.55 6.28
C GLN A 373 -20.61 22.67 6.60
N LYS A 374 -21.61 23.20 7.28
CA LYS A 374 -22.82 22.44 7.69
C LYS A 374 -23.52 21.78 6.51
N GLU A 375 -23.55 22.43 5.37
CA GLU A 375 -24.17 21.93 4.13
C GLU A 375 -23.49 20.66 3.61
N SER A 376 -22.22 20.46 3.97
CA SER A 376 -21.42 19.29 3.59
C SER A 376 -21.57 18.10 4.56
N TYR A 377 -22.37 18.22 5.63
CA TYR A 377 -22.46 17.20 6.67
C TYR A 377 -23.46 16.09 6.37
N SER A 378 -24.34 16.27 5.41
CA SER A 378 -25.46 15.34 5.14
C SER A 378 -25.00 13.91 4.76
N TYR A 379 -23.80 13.76 4.29
CA TYR A 379 -23.22 12.46 3.91
C TYR A 379 -22.20 11.92 4.93
N LEU A 380 -21.91 12.68 5.98
CA LEU A 380 -20.97 12.27 7.01
C LEU A 380 -21.64 11.36 8.05
N GLY A 381 -20.82 10.62 8.80
CA GLY A 381 -21.25 9.87 9.96
C GLY A 381 -21.78 10.74 11.10
N ASP A 382 -22.28 10.10 12.15
CA ASP A 382 -22.75 10.81 13.33
C ASP A 382 -21.55 11.28 14.18
N PHE A 383 -21.42 12.61 14.29
CA PHE A 383 -20.37 13.27 15.07
C PHE A 383 -20.98 14.24 16.08
N GLU A 384 -20.64 14.06 17.36
CA GLU A 384 -21.13 14.89 18.45
C GLU A 384 -20.59 16.32 18.33
N LEU A 385 -19.31 16.48 17.93
CA LEU A 385 -18.67 17.77 17.80
C LEU A 385 -19.20 18.62 16.62
N LEU A 386 -20.01 18.04 15.74
CA LEU A 386 -20.72 18.76 14.66
C LEU A 386 -22.08 19.33 15.08
N LYS A 387 -22.75 18.74 16.09
CA LYS A 387 -24.21 18.90 16.32
C LYS A 387 -24.70 20.35 16.46
N GLU A 388 -23.87 21.23 17.00
CA GLU A 388 -24.25 22.63 17.27
C GLU A 388 -23.39 23.66 16.51
N LYS A 389 -22.64 23.22 15.51
CA LYS A 389 -21.68 24.06 14.80
C LYS A 389 -22.06 24.24 13.33
N THR A 390 -21.87 25.42 12.80
CA THR A 390 -22.01 25.70 11.36
C THR A 390 -20.73 25.41 10.58
N LYS A 391 -19.58 25.47 11.28
CA LYS A 391 -18.24 25.23 10.73
C LYS A 391 -17.39 24.51 11.75
N VAL A 392 -16.71 23.45 11.37
CA VAL A 392 -15.79 22.71 12.23
C VAL A 392 -14.52 22.37 11.46
N PRO A 393 -13.33 22.59 12.03
CA PRO A 393 -12.07 22.13 11.44
C PRO A 393 -12.02 20.63 11.27
N LEU A 394 -11.43 20.17 10.17
CA LEU A 394 -11.39 18.75 9.81
C LEU A 394 -10.61 17.92 10.85
N GLU A 395 -9.55 18.49 11.42
CA GLU A 395 -8.78 17.85 12.49
C GLU A 395 -9.60 17.59 13.76
N VAL A 396 -10.62 18.38 14.05
CA VAL A 396 -11.53 18.19 15.19
C VAL A 396 -12.45 16.99 14.95
N ILE A 397 -12.94 16.84 13.73
CA ILE A 397 -13.78 15.68 13.35
C ILE A 397 -12.89 14.42 13.22
N GLY A 398 -11.68 14.58 12.72
CA GLY A 398 -10.68 13.50 12.70
C GLY A 398 -10.35 12.97 14.09
N LEU A 399 -10.28 13.85 15.09
CA LEU A 399 -10.11 13.46 16.49
C LEU A 399 -11.30 12.62 16.98
N GLU A 400 -12.54 13.06 16.74
CA GLU A 400 -13.73 12.29 17.13
C GLU A 400 -13.79 10.93 16.42
N ARG A 401 -13.51 10.89 15.10
CA ARG A 401 -13.41 9.64 14.33
C ARG A 401 -12.39 8.69 14.93
N SER A 402 -11.24 9.19 15.34
CA SER A 402 -10.19 8.39 15.99
C SER A 402 -10.69 7.73 17.28
N VAL A 403 -11.44 8.46 18.09
CA VAL A 403 -12.06 7.90 19.32
C VAL A 403 -13.19 6.92 18.99
N GLN A 404 -14.01 7.19 17.96
CA GLN A 404 -15.08 6.27 17.52
C GLN A 404 -14.52 4.91 17.06
N LEU A 405 -13.36 4.88 16.41
CA LEU A 405 -12.70 3.66 15.93
C LEU A 405 -12.12 2.82 17.07
N LEU A 406 -11.65 3.44 18.16
CA LEU A 406 -11.07 2.73 19.30
C LEU A 406 -12.09 1.89 20.04
N ARG A 407 -11.71 0.66 20.39
CA ARG A 407 -12.43 -0.12 21.40
C ARG A 407 -12.28 0.47 22.81
N GLU A 408 -13.08 0.04 23.76
CA GLU A 408 -12.86 0.39 25.16
C GLU A 408 -11.48 -0.12 25.63
N GLY A 409 -10.72 0.72 26.31
CA GLY A 409 -9.32 0.47 26.67
C GLY A 409 -8.32 0.59 25.53
N GLY A 410 -8.76 0.87 24.31
CA GLY A 410 -7.89 1.16 23.17
C GLY A 410 -7.18 2.52 23.34
N ARG A 411 -6.01 2.65 22.74
CA ARG A 411 -5.15 3.83 22.87
C ARG A 411 -4.93 4.54 21.55
N MET A 412 -4.80 5.86 21.57
CA MET A 412 -4.52 6.66 20.38
C MET A 412 -3.38 7.63 20.57
N ALA A 413 -2.69 7.95 19.48
CA ALA A 413 -1.83 9.11 19.35
C ALA A 413 -2.21 9.88 18.10
N ILE A 414 -2.50 11.15 18.25
CA ILE A 414 -2.96 12.02 17.17
C ILE A 414 -2.20 13.33 17.19
N VAL A 415 -1.73 13.77 16.01
CA VAL A 415 -1.11 15.08 15.84
C VAL A 415 -2.21 16.11 15.63
N LEU A 416 -2.18 17.19 16.40
CA LEU A 416 -3.19 18.25 16.38
C LEU A 416 -2.54 19.64 16.42
N PRO A 417 -3.16 20.66 15.84
CA PRO A 417 -2.77 22.05 16.07
C PRO A 417 -2.80 22.39 17.57
N GLU A 418 -1.74 23.03 18.05
CA GLU A 418 -1.65 23.42 19.47
C GLU A 418 -2.81 24.34 19.92
N SER A 419 -3.40 25.07 18.98
CA SER A 419 -4.58 25.91 19.21
C SER A 419 -5.77 25.16 19.84
N ILE A 420 -5.92 23.85 19.57
CA ILE A 420 -6.98 23.02 20.17
C ILE A 420 -6.82 22.97 21.71
N PHE A 421 -5.60 22.97 22.21
CA PHE A 421 -5.32 22.89 23.63
C PHE A 421 -5.38 24.24 24.35
N VAL A 422 -5.05 25.34 23.66
CA VAL A 422 -4.87 26.65 24.30
C VAL A 422 -6.01 27.64 24.00
N ASN A 423 -6.64 27.63 22.82
CA ASN A 423 -7.63 28.64 22.45
C ASN A 423 -8.97 28.41 23.14
N LYS A 424 -9.60 29.50 23.59
CA LYS A 424 -10.93 29.47 24.22
C LYS A 424 -12.02 28.92 23.28
N SER A 425 -11.90 29.18 21.98
CA SER A 425 -12.84 28.68 20.96
C SER A 425 -12.95 27.17 20.88
N TYR A 426 -11.93 26.44 21.32
CA TYR A 426 -11.88 24.97 21.36
C TYR A 426 -12.20 24.37 22.74
N ALA A 427 -12.70 25.16 23.69
CA ALA A 427 -13.08 24.64 25.01
C ALA A 427 -14.07 23.47 24.91
N TYR A 428 -15.01 23.51 23.94
CA TYR A 428 -15.96 22.44 23.69
C TYR A 428 -15.28 21.11 23.30
N VAL A 429 -14.20 21.16 22.52
CA VAL A 429 -13.41 19.97 22.16
C VAL A 429 -12.72 19.39 23.38
N ARG A 430 -12.10 20.23 24.24
CA ARG A 430 -11.44 19.79 25.45
C ARG A 430 -12.44 19.20 26.45
N ASN A 431 -13.62 19.80 26.60
CA ASN A 431 -14.70 19.25 27.44
C ASN A 431 -15.21 17.91 26.91
N TRP A 432 -15.29 17.75 25.58
CA TRP A 432 -15.65 16.48 24.95
C TRP A 432 -14.57 15.42 25.20
N LEU A 433 -13.30 15.76 25.00
CA LEU A 433 -12.16 14.86 25.27
C LEU A 433 -12.18 14.34 26.72
N GLN A 434 -12.35 15.22 27.70
CA GLN A 434 -12.38 14.85 29.12
C GLN A 434 -13.52 13.88 29.48
N ARG A 435 -14.59 13.84 28.69
CA ARG A 435 -15.71 12.90 28.89
C ARG A 435 -15.55 11.56 28.21
N ASN A 436 -14.71 11.49 27.19
CA ASN A 436 -14.64 10.32 26.30
C ASN A 436 -13.32 9.57 26.36
N VAL A 437 -12.24 10.21 26.87
CA VAL A 437 -10.91 9.61 26.91
C VAL A 437 -10.15 10.01 28.17
N LYS A 438 -9.27 9.15 28.65
CA LYS A 438 -8.25 9.44 29.63
C LYS A 438 -7.02 9.96 28.89
N ILE A 439 -6.70 11.24 29.06
CA ILE A 439 -5.52 11.86 28.47
C ILE A 439 -4.27 11.30 29.16
N ARG A 440 -3.37 10.70 28.40
CA ARG A 440 -2.13 10.11 28.93
C ARG A 440 -0.94 11.02 28.73
N GLY A 441 -0.91 11.77 27.63
CA GLY A 441 0.16 12.71 27.34
C GLY A 441 -0.24 13.82 26.39
N ILE A 442 0.38 14.99 26.55
CA ILE A 442 0.35 16.09 25.60
C ILE A 442 1.81 16.50 25.38
N ILE A 443 2.31 16.34 24.17
CA ILE A 443 3.70 16.59 23.81
C ILE A 443 3.74 17.69 22.74
N SER A 444 4.32 18.83 23.08
CA SER A 444 4.49 19.97 22.17
C SER A 444 5.65 19.71 21.22
N LEU A 445 5.45 19.92 19.91
CA LEU A 445 6.46 19.81 18.87
C LEU A 445 7.07 21.16 18.52
N PRO A 446 8.31 21.25 18.02
CA PRO A 446 8.88 22.49 17.50
C PRO A 446 7.98 23.14 16.42
N LEU A 447 7.96 24.47 16.35
CA LEU A 447 7.23 25.18 15.28
C LEU A 447 7.75 24.77 13.88
N SER A 448 9.04 24.47 13.79
CA SER A 448 9.72 24.06 12.56
C SER A 448 9.34 22.67 12.06
N THR A 449 8.66 21.84 12.87
CA THR A 449 8.40 20.42 12.57
C THR A 449 7.75 20.19 11.20
N PHE A 450 6.78 21.01 10.83
CA PHE A 450 6.07 20.86 9.55
C PHE A 450 6.49 21.89 8.49
N THR A 451 7.41 22.79 8.82
CA THR A 451 7.87 23.84 7.88
C THR A 451 8.53 23.26 6.62
N PRO A 452 9.42 22.25 6.68
CA PRO A 452 9.98 21.64 5.47
C PRO A 452 8.94 20.95 4.58
N PHE A 453 7.73 20.71 5.11
CA PHE A 453 6.62 20.04 4.43
C PHE A 453 5.52 21.03 4.02
N GLY A 454 5.81 22.33 4.06
CA GLY A 454 4.91 23.39 3.59
C GLY A 454 3.91 23.94 4.62
N ALA A 455 3.92 23.45 5.87
CA ALA A 455 3.01 23.92 6.90
C ALA A 455 3.76 24.70 8.00
N ASN A 456 3.37 25.94 8.20
CA ASN A 456 3.89 26.76 9.32
C ASN A 456 2.86 26.80 10.44
N ILE A 457 2.67 25.66 11.11
CA ILE A 457 1.69 25.49 12.18
C ILE A 457 2.34 24.81 13.39
N LYS A 458 2.13 25.39 14.56
CA LYS A 458 2.54 24.79 15.83
C LYS A 458 1.60 23.64 16.18
N THR A 459 2.16 22.47 16.43
CA THR A 459 1.41 21.25 16.68
C THR A 459 1.83 20.59 17.99
N SER A 460 0.94 19.74 18.49
CA SER A 460 1.19 18.89 19.66
C SER A 460 0.66 17.49 19.37
N ILE A 461 1.25 16.49 20.00
CA ILE A 461 0.77 15.11 19.99
C ILE A 461 -0.11 14.90 21.21
N LEU A 462 -1.35 14.45 21.00
CA LEU A 462 -2.25 13.98 22.05
C LEU A 462 -2.15 12.46 22.12
N ILE A 463 -1.82 11.93 23.30
CA ILE A 463 -1.86 10.50 23.59
C ILE A 463 -2.99 10.27 24.61
N ALA A 464 -3.89 9.35 24.32
CA ALA A 464 -5.06 9.09 25.15
C ALA A 464 -5.51 7.63 25.08
N THR A 465 -6.24 7.18 26.11
CA THR A 465 -6.90 5.89 26.17
C THR A 465 -8.41 6.10 26.18
N LYS A 466 -9.16 5.36 25.36
CA LYS A 466 -10.62 5.40 25.40
C LYS A 466 -11.13 4.72 26.65
N THR A 467 -11.76 5.49 27.52
CA THR A 467 -12.42 4.97 28.73
C THR A 467 -13.43 5.96 29.25
N LYS A 468 -14.50 5.43 29.83
CA LYS A 468 -15.54 6.21 30.52
C LYS A 468 -15.25 6.43 32.00
N THR A 469 -14.26 5.75 32.56
CA THR A 469 -13.92 5.86 33.97
C THR A 469 -12.91 6.97 34.16
N LEU A 470 -13.39 8.12 34.62
CA LEU A 470 -12.60 9.33 34.85
C LEU A 470 -12.46 9.58 36.35
N ASN A 471 -11.50 8.92 36.97
CA ASN A 471 -11.01 9.29 38.31
C ASN A 471 -9.86 10.31 38.13
N ASP A 472 -9.43 10.93 39.22
CA ASP A 472 -8.22 11.75 39.20
C ASP A 472 -7.03 10.92 38.66
N TYR A 473 -6.34 11.46 37.68
CA TYR A 473 -5.21 10.80 37.03
C TYR A 473 -4.13 11.81 36.64
N LYS A 474 -2.90 11.34 36.55
CA LYS A 474 -1.78 12.15 36.08
C LYS A 474 -1.73 12.18 34.56
N VAL A 475 -1.27 13.28 34.00
CA VAL A 475 -1.06 13.49 32.57
C VAL A 475 0.41 13.83 32.38
N PHE A 476 1.07 13.12 31.46
CA PHE A 476 2.41 13.45 31.04
C PHE A 476 2.39 14.72 30.17
N THR A 477 3.23 15.68 30.46
CA THR A 477 3.43 16.85 29.60
C THR A 477 4.89 16.91 29.19
N GLY A 478 5.14 16.98 27.88
CA GLY A 478 6.48 17.01 27.30
C GLY A 478 6.62 18.13 26.27
N VAL A 479 7.83 18.58 26.09
CA VAL A 479 8.22 19.48 25.00
C VAL A 479 9.39 18.85 24.28
N ILE A 480 9.27 18.70 22.97
CA ILE A 480 10.38 18.35 22.09
C ILE A 480 10.89 19.68 21.53
N GLU A 481 12.16 20.00 21.81
CA GLU A 481 12.80 21.21 21.32
C GLU A 481 13.50 20.98 19.98
N ASP A 482 14.07 19.77 19.80
CA ASP A 482 14.74 19.34 18.57
C ASP A 482 14.21 17.98 18.09
N ILE A 483 13.43 18.02 17.00
CA ILE A 483 12.86 16.81 16.40
C ILE A 483 13.88 16.01 15.54
N GLY A 484 15.10 16.54 15.34
CA GLY A 484 16.15 15.92 14.54
C GLY A 484 16.41 16.61 13.20
N PHE A 485 15.72 17.72 12.91
CA PHE A 485 15.98 18.55 11.73
C PHE A 485 15.54 20.01 11.93
N ASP A 486 16.16 20.90 11.17
CA ASP A 486 15.87 22.33 11.18
C ASP A 486 14.66 22.70 10.28
N SER A 487 14.30 23.99 10.22
CA SER A 487 13.21 24.51 9.39
C SER A 487 13.44 24.36 7.87
N LYS A 488 14.65 24.02 7.43
CA LYS A 488 15.01 23.74 6.04
C LYS A 488 15.02 22.23 5.74
N GLY A 489 14.88 21.39 6.78
CA GLY A 489 14.93 19.93 6.67
C GLY A 489 16.35 19.35 6.73
N ASN A 490 17.34 20.11 7.19
CA ASN A 490 18.69 19.60 7.42
C ASN A 490 18.76 18.93 8.79
N ASP A 491 19.48 17.81 8.88
CA ASP A 491 19.65 17.09 10.13
C ASP A 491 20.32 17.95 11.22
N THR A 492 19.84 17.82 12.46
CA THR A 492 20.43 18.43 13.65
C THR A 492 21.31 17.44 14.42
N GLN A 493 22.20 17.94 15.27
CA GLN A 493 23.19 17.09 15.95
C GLN A 493 22.70 16.48 17.28
N SER A 494 21.65 17.06 17.89
CA SER A 494 21.23 16.67 19.25
C SER A 494 19.72 16.59 19.40
N PRO A 495 19.05 15.70 18.65
CA PRO A 495 17.60 15.53 18.78
C PRO A 495 17.23 14.99 20.16
N ASP A 496 16.21 15.58 20.80
CA ASP A 496 15.75 15.19 22.14
C ASP A 496 14.45 14.36 22.15
N TRP A 497 13.86 14.14 20.97
CA TRP A 497 12.58 13.40 20.86
C TRP A 497 12.61 12.00 21.47
N LEU A 498 13.76 11.31 21.40
CA LEU A 498 13.89 9.96 21.95
C LEU A 498 13.90 9.97 23.48
N ASP A 499 14.50 11.00 24.10
CA ASP A 499 14.54 11.11 25.55
C ASP A 499 13.15 11.47 26.12
N VAL A 500 12.40 12.33 25.44
CA VAL A 500 10.99 12.60 25.77
C VAL A 500 10.14 11.32 25.61
N ALA A 501 10.38 10.52 24.57
CA ALA A 501 9.67 9.25 24.36
C ALA A 501 9.97 8.22 25.47
N LYS A 502 11.23 8.10 25.91
CA LYS A 502 11.62 7.23 27.03
C LYS A 502 10.99 7.71 28.34
N ALA A 503 10.97 9.01 28.61
CA ALA A 503 10.33 9.58 29.79
C ALA A 503 8.81 9.29 29.80
N PHE A 504 8.15 9.43 28.65
CA PHE A 504 6.74 9.04 28.51
C PHE A 504 6.54 7.54 28.77
N LYS A 505 7.41 6.68 28.24
CA LYS A 505 7.32 5.24 28.47
C LYS A 505 7.46 4.90 29.97
N SER A 506 8.43 5.48 30.67
CA SER A 506 8.58 5.31 32.11
C SER A 506 7.31 5.76 32.88
N PHE A 507 6.71 6.88 32.47
CA PHE A 507 5.44 7.34 33.02
C PHE A 507 4.30 6.32 32.82
N ILE A 508 4.21 5.69 31.63
CA ILE A 508 3.20 4.66 31.35
C ILE A 508 3.47 3.37 32.13
N ASP A 509 4.74 2.99 32.33
CA ASP A 509 5.11 1.82 33.13
C ASP A 509 4.69 1.99 34.60
N GLU A 510 4.70 3.23 35.14
CA GLU A 510 4.26 3.56 36.49
C GLU A 510 2.73 3.69 36.62
N GLU A 511 2.07 4.39 35.70
CA GLU A 511 0.66 4.79 35.80
C GLU A 511 -0.30 3.86 35.02
N GLY A 512 0.23 2.96 34.21
CA GLY A 512 -0.52 2.08 33.27
C GLY A 512 -1.13 2.89 32.10
N TRP A 513 -1.71 2.19 31.16
CA TRP A 513 -2.49 2.79 30.04
C TRP A 513 -3.89 3.22 30.47
#